data_bb4940092c256cc9e4a30b991aa66582
#
_entry.id   bb4940092c256cc9e4a30b991aa66582
#
_cell.length_a   1.000
_cell.length_b   1.000
_cell.length_c   1.000
_cell.angle_alpha   90.00
_cell.angle_beta   90.00
_cell.angle_gamma   90.00
#
_symmetry.space_group_name_H-M   'P 1'
#
loop_
_entity.id
_entity.type
_entity.pdbx_description
1 polymer ?
#
loop_
_entity_poly.entity_id
_entity_poly.type
_entity_poly.pdbx_seq_one_letter_code
_entity_poly.pdbx_strand_id
1 'polypeptide(L)'
;MRYSRGRRRTGSFDGGGRTLERRSKGKKLRCGGWLLAIGMLVPLQMGGQERPVHTNPLNREPEVRAAYDHFYTLDYDGALRRFEKVEQAHPSDPMAADYVLETVLFHELYNLDLLDTTLYAHDGFLSNKHQVAEDKAFSAHIEELTDHAIDLAAARLKQNPKDVDALYARGWAKSLRATYTGLVQRSFIPALRMALSARNDNDKVLDLDPEYVDAELVVGVHQYVVGSLPLPIKLMAGLAGIHGSKEKGLAMLRECGKHGVTTSVEARVALALFLRREANYGEAAAVNDSLKRQYPHNFLFWLESANLQKDAGHAQQAIELYRELLNESQHTGYFTNPHLQLAWYGLGDTLRGQRDAAGAADAFEHVLVQPTVSADLKRRAQLGAGMEYDLMGKREQAEAAYRDVLALGESAQASDARRYLKTPYKG
;
A
#
# COMPACT_ATOMS: atom_id res chain seq x y z
N MET A 1 -51.30 -14.63 -6.06
CA MET A 1 -51.83 -14.58 -7.45
C MET A 1 -50.73 -15.10 -8.34
N ARG A 2 -50.80 -16.33 -8.71
CA ARG A 2 -51.22 -16.98 -9.98
C ARG A 2 -50.39 -16.52 -11.17
N TYR A 3 -49.52 -17.43 -11.61
CA TYR A 3 -49.46 -18.17 -12.90
C TYR A 3 -48.95 -17.33 -14.08
N SER A 4 -48.04 -17.79 -14.95
CA SER A 4 -48.17 -19.04 -15.72
C SER A 4 -46.82 -19.46 -16.39
N ARG A 5 -46.75 -20.75 -16.64
CA ARG A 5 -45.79 -21.55 -17.44
C ARG A 5 -45.98 -21.38 -18.95
N GLY A 6 -44.97 -21.64 -19.73
CA GLY A 6 -45.02 -21.94 -21.18
C GLY A 6 -43.67 -22.38 -21.72
N ARG A 7 -43.43 -23.64 -21.72
CA ARG A 7 -43.36 -24.75 -22.69
C ARG A 7 -42.44 -24.53 -23.90
N ARG A 8 -41.45 -25.39 -23.90
CA ARG A 8 -40.70 -26.09 -24.98
C ARG A 8 -41.26 -26.03 -26.39
N ARG A 9 -40.35 -25.92 -27.38
CA ARG A 9 -40.42 -26.70 -28.63
C ARG A 9 -39.03 -27.09 -29.14
N THR A 10 -38.84 -28.36 -29.30
CA THR A 10 -37.84 -29.11 -30.04
C THR A 10 -38.10 -29.01 -31.54
N GLY A 11 -37.07 -28.97 -32.35
CA GLY A 11 -37.14 -29.14 -33.81
C GLY A 11 -35.81 -29.59 -34.34
N SER A 12 -35.71 -30.90 -34.52
CA SER A 12 -34.72 -31.64 -35.30
C SER A 12 -35.04 -31.45 -36.81
N PHE A 13 -34.03 -31.27 -37.62
CA PHE A 13 -34.07 -31.71 -39.02
C PHE A 13 -32.68 -32.11 -39.53
N ASP A 14 -32.72 -33.25 -40.16
CA ASP A 14 -31.70 -34.11 -40.71
C ASP A 14 -31.37 -33.72 -42.17
N GLY A 15 -30.20 -34.09 -42.67
CA GLY A 15 -30.12 -34.60 -44.04
C GLY A 15 -29.29 -33.82 -45.06
N GLY A 16 -28.27 -34.45 -45.59
CA GLY A 16 -27.93 -34.33 -46.97
C GLY A 16 -26.49 -34.10 -47.34
N GLY A 17 -25.71 -35.17 -47.44
CA GLY A 17 -24.38 -35.18 -48.08
C GLY A 17 -24.42 -35.02 -49.60
N ARG A 18 -23.30 -34.57 -50.15
CA ARG A 18 -22.84 -34.94 -51.50
C ARG A 18 -21.33 -34.73 -51.65
N THR A 19 -20.65 -35.83 -51.76
CA THR A 19 -19.33 -36.01 -52.37
C THR A 19 -19.32 -35.64 -53.85
N LEU A 20 -18.30 -34.97 -54.32
CA LEU A 20 -17.84 -34.99 -55.69
C LEU A 20 -16.33 -34.99 -55.76
N GLU A 21 -15.79 -36.16 -56.14
CA GLU A 21 -14.46 -36.36 -56.72
C GLU A 21 -14.39 -35.75 -58.16
N ARG A 22 -13.23 -35.21 -58.51
CA ARG A 22 -12.65 -35.32 -59.88
C ARG A 22 -11.18 -34.90 -59.86
N ARG A 23 -10.29 -35.88 -59.95
CA ARG A 23 -9.33 -36.23 -61.03
C ARG A 23 -8.45 -35.08 -61.55
N SER A 24 -7.19 -35.14 -61.16
CA SER A 24 -6.04 -35.56 -62.01
C SER A 24 -5.81 -34.82 -63.33
N LYS A 25 -4.68 -34.14 -63.44
CA LYS A 25 -3.75 -34.26 -64.61
C LYS A 25 -2.34 -33.81 -64.21
N GLY A 26 -1.40 -34.71 -64.31
CA GLY A 26 0.01 -34.45 -64.14
C GLY A 26 0.65 -33.76 -65.37
N LYS A 27 1.75 -33.07 -65.10
CA LYS A 27 2.84 -32.87 -66.05
C LYS A 27 4.18 -32.94 -65.35
N LYS A 28 5.01 -33.87 -65.76
CA LYS A 28 6.45 -33.97 -65.44
C LYS A 28 7.18 -32.91 -66.26
N LEU A 29 8.25 -32.35 -65.72
CA LEU A 29 9.59 -32.10 -66.25
C LEU A 29 10.23 -30.98 -65.37
N ARG A 30 11.42 -30.98 -64.92
CA ARG A 30 12.77 -31.29 -65.41
C ARG A 30 13.73 -30.88 -64.23
N CYS A 31 14.77 -31.65 -64.09
CA CYS A 31 15.91 -31.43 -63.23
C CYS A 31 16.57 -30.04 -63.43
N GLY A 32 16.93 -29.40 -62.37
CA GLY A 32 17.86 -28.27 -62.32
C GLY A 32 18.35 -28.12 -60.85
N GLY A 33 19.63 -28.46 -60.64
CA GLY A 33 20.24 -28.43 -59.35
C GLY A 33 20.23 -27.03 -58.70
N TRP A 34 19.95 -27.01 -57.40
CA TRP A 34 20.12 -25.80 -56.61
C TRP A 34 20.95 -26.10 -55.40
N LEU A 35 22.01 -25.35 -55.26
CA LEU A 35 22.91 -25.25 -54.15
C LEU A 35 22.15 -25.01 -52.81
N LEU A 36 22.47 -25.84 -51.82
CA LEU A 36 22.10 -25.64 -50.44
C LEU A 36 22.76 -24.35 -49.91
N ALA A 37 22.03 -23.26 -49.87
CA ALA A 37 22.35 -22.11 -49.04
C ALA A 37 21.74 -22.37 -47.67
N ILE A 38 22.54 -22.88 -46.69
CA ILE A 38 22.20 -22.90 -45.26
C ILE A 38 22.22 -21.44 -44.81
N GLY A 39 21.04 -20.81 -44.84
CA GLY A 39 20.82 -19.55 -44.14
C GLY A 39 20.81 -19.80 -42.65
N MET A 40 21.90 -19.45 -41.95
CA MET A 40 21.88 -19.27 -40.51
C MET A 40 20.83 -18.22 -40.17
N LEU A 41 19.66 -18.67 -39.70
CA LEU A 41 18.75 -17.85 -38.91
C LEU A 41 19.44 -17.57 -37.59
N VAL A 42 20.16 -16.44 -37.52
CA VAL A 42 20.52 -15.83 -36.23
C VAL A 42 19.20 -15.35 -35.61
N PRO A 43 18.78 -15.87 -34.46
CA PRO A 43 17.67 -15.26 -33.76
C PRO A 43 18.09 -13.82 -33.42
N LEU A 44 17.44 -12.83 -34.03
CA LEU A 44 17.45 -11.48 -33.52
C LEU A 44 16.86 -11.61 -32.09
N GLN A 45 17.74 -11.66 -31.10
CA GLN A 45 17.37 -11.27 -29.73
C GLN A 45 16.93 -9.81 -29.84
N MET A 46 15.63 -9.58 -29.91
CA MET A 46 15.05 -8.31 -29.51
C MET A 46 15.33 -8.18 -28.01
N GLY A 47 16.53 -7.77 -27.66
CA GLY A 47 16.79 -7.17 -26.38
C GLY A 47 15.83 -5.98 -26.30
N GLY A 48 14.80 -6.06 -25.47
CA GLY A 48 13.99 -4.92 -25.17
C GLY A 48 14.96 -3.83 -24.72
N GLN A 49 15.05 -2.73 -25.47
CA GLN A 49 15.76 -1.54 -25.00
C GLN A 49 15.06 -1.16 -23.69
N GLU A 50 15.77 -1.28 -22.59
CA GLU A 50 15.31 -0.72 -21.33
C GLU A 50 15.01 0.75 -21.58
N ARG A 51 13.80 1.19 -21.22
CA ARG A 51 13.40 2.58 -21.31
C ARG A 51 14.43 3.41 -20.51
N PRO A 52 15.04 4.45 -21.09
CA PRO A 52 15.90 5.32 -20.32
C PRO A 52 15.09 5.91 -19.15
N VAL A 53 15.64 5.86 -17.95
CA VAL A 53 15.01 6.40 -16.73
C VAL A 53 15.85 7.55 -16.26
N HIS A 54 15.24 8.73 -16.21
CA HIS A 54 15.82 9.91 -15.59
C HIS A 54 15.49 9.91 -14.10
N THR A 55 16.44 10.32 -13.28
CA THR A 55 16.31 10.54 -11.85
C THR A 55 17.41 11.49 -11.38
N ASN A 56 17.23 12.13 -10.20
CA ASN A 56 18.30 12.91 -9.59
C ASN A 56 19.56 12.05 -9.44
N PRO A 57 20.76 12.55 -9.80
CA PRO A 57 22.02 11.77 -9.71
C PRO A 57 22.27 11.17 -8.32
N LEU A 58 21.88 11.85 -7.23
CA LEU A 58 22.03 11.34 -5.87
C LEU A 58 21.31 9.99 -5.66
N ASN A 59 20.18 9.77 -6.32
CA ASN A 59 19.40 8.53 -6.21
C ASN A 59 20.21 7.28 -6.65
N ARG A 60 21.30 7.48 -7.39
CA ARG A 60 22.19 6.39 -7.87
C ARG A 60 23.43 6.21 -7.01
N GLU A 61 23.66 7.06 -6.03
CA GLU A 61 24.82 6.94 -5.15
C GLU A 61 24.72 5.71 -4.25
N PRO A 62 25.86 5.02 -4.03
CA PRO A 62 25.87 3.81 -3.18
C PRO A 62 25.39 4.08 -1.75
N GLU A 63 25.73 5.26 -1.17
CA GLU A 63 25.33 5.61 0.20
C GLU A 63 23.81 5.83 0.30
N VAL A 64 23.18 6.44 -0.73
CA VAL A 64 21.71 6.59 -0.81
C VAL A 64 21.02 5.23 -0.92
N ARG A 65 21.54 4.33 -1.74
CA ARG A 65 20.99 2.97 -1.86
C ARG A 65 21.11 2.21 -0.54
N ALA A 66 22.29 2.28 0.11
CA ALA A 66 22.50 1.65 1.40
C ALA A 66 21.57 2.24 2.49
N ALA A 67 21.29 3.55 2.44
CA ALA A 67 20.34 4.18 3.35
C ALA A 67 18.91 3.65 3.12
N TYR A 68 18.48 3.52 1.87
CA TYR A 68 17.18 2.91 1.55
C TYR A 68 17.08 1.42 1.93
N ASP A 69 18.18 0.65 1.88
CA ASP A 69 18.18 -0.73 2.39
C ASP A 69 17.86 -0.78 3.90
N HIS A 70 18.40 0.16 4.69
CA HIS A 70 18.02 0.34 6.09
C HIS A 70 16.57 0.81 6.24
N PHE A 71 16.14 1.80 5.46
CA PHE A 71 14.79 2.33 5.47
C PHE A 71 13.74 1.23 5.21
N TYR A 72 13.93 0.44 4.16
CA TYR A 72 13.00 -0.64 3.81
C TYR A 72 13.11 -1.90 4.68
N THR A 73 14.10 -1.98 5.56
CA THR A 73 14.14 -2.98 6.63
C THR A 73 13.67 -2.42 7.97
N LEU A 74 13.07 -1.22 7.96
CA LEU A 74 12.52 -0.50 9.11
C LEU A 74 13.58 -0.09 10.16
N ASP A 75 14.86 -0.09 9.78
CA ASP A 75 15.96 0.50 10.56
C ASP A 75 16.09 2.00 10.22
N TYR A 76 15.06 2.75 10.63
CA TYR A 76 15.01 4.19 10.35
C TYR A 76 16.18 4.97 10.96
N ASP A 77 16.68 4.57 12.13
CA ASP A 77 17.86 5.18 12.73
C ASP A 77 19.12 4.96 11.88
N GLY A 78 19.27 3.76 11.33
CA GLY A 78 20.37 3.44 10.40
C GLY A 78 20.26 4.22 9.10
N ALA A 79 19.05 4.34 8.54
CA ALA A 79 18.76 5.13 7.35
C ALA A 79 19.04 6.61 7.59
N LEU A 80 18.53 7.18 8.68
CA LEU A 80 18.67 8.61 9.01
C LEU A 80 20.13 9.02 9.11
N ARG A 81 20.94 8.27 9.88
CA ARG A 81 22.39 8.56 9.99
C ARG A 81 23.13 8.59 8.65
N ARG A 82 22.67 7.81 7.67
CA ARG A 82 23.24 7.76 6.32
C ARG A 82 22.76 8.94 5.47
N PHE A 83 21.48 9.24 5.51
CA PHE A 83 20.90 10.36 4.78
C PHE A 83 21.40 11.71 5.29
N GLU A 84 21.59 11.87 6.61
CA GLU A 84 22.24 13.06 7.18
C GLU A 84 23.67 13.28 6.65
N LYS A 85 24.43 12.21 6.42
CA LYS A 85 25.75 12.33 5.78
C LYS A 85 25.66 12.74 4.32
N VAL A 86 24.65 12.23 3.60
CA VAL A 86 24.38 12.66 2.21
C VAL A 86 24.02 14.14 2.18
N GLU A 87 23.15 14.61 3.09
CA GLU A 87 22.77 16.02 3.19
C GLU A 87 23.97 16.91 3.55
N GLN A 88 24.82 16.49 4.49
CA GLN A 88 26.06 17.20 4.83
C GLN A 88 27.04 17.28 3.64
N ALA A 89 27.09 16.27 2.78
CA ALA A 89 27.92 16.26 1.57
C ALA A 89 27.31 17.11 0.43
N HIS A 90 26.00 17.25 0.40
CA HIS A 90 25.22 17.93 -0.65
C HIS A 90 24.24 18.98 -0.07
N PRO A 91 24.67 19.94 0.75
CA PRO A 91 23.81 20.82 1.54
C PRO A 91 22.94 21.79 0.71
N SER A 92 23.16 21.89 -0.58
CA SER A 92 22.36 22.72 -1.51
C SER A 92 21.44 21.88 -2.41
N ASP A 93 21.47 20.56 -2.29
CA ASP A 93 20.58 19.70 -3.08
C ASP A 93 19.28 19.42 -2.31
N PRO A 94 18.10 19.84 -2.82
CA PRO A 94 16.82 19.64 -2.14
C PRO A 94 16.47 18.16 -1.95
N MET A 95 16.95 17.25 -2.83
CA MET A 95 16.71 15.83 -2.69
C MET A 95 17.41 15.23 -1.46
N ALA A 96 18.59 15.76 -1.10
CA ALA A 96 19.29 15.34 0.11
C ALA A 96 18.51 15.69 1.39
N ALA A 97 17.90 16.89 1.43
CA ALA A 97 17.00 17.29 2.51
C ALA A 97 15.70 16.45 2.53
N ASP A 98 15.17 16.09 1.36
CA ASP A 98 13.99 15.23 1.25
C ASP A 98 14.22 13.84 1.84
N TYR A 99 15.39 13.24 1.69
CA TYR A 99 15.69 11.93 2.29
C TYR A 99 15.61 11.97 3.83
N VAL A 100 16.10 13.05 4.44
CA VAL A 100 16.02 13.24 5.90
C VAL A 100 14.55 13.41 6.32
N LEU A 101 13.82 14.30 5.66
CA LEU A 101 12.39 14.54 5.90
C LEU A 101 11.57 13.24 5.78
N GLU A 102 11.78 12.49 4.70
CA GLU A 102 11.10 11.23 4.44
C GLU A 102 11.36 10.22 5.57
N THR A 103 12.62 10.05 5.95
CA THR A 103 13.01 9.09 6.98
C THR A 103 12.41 9.44 8.34
N VAL A 104 12.48 10.71 8.75
CA VAL A 104 11.90 11.18 10.01
C VAL A 104 10.37 10.98 10.01
N LEU A 105 9.71 11.33 8.90
CA LEU A 105 8.27 11.15 8.77
C LEU A 105 7.86 9.68 8.85
N PHE A 106 8.49 8.79 8.06
CA PHE A 106 8.10 7.39 8.01
C PHE A 106 8.41 6.66 9.32
N HIS A 107 9.49 7.05 10.03
CA HIS A 107 9.76 6.55 11.38
C HIS A 107 8.60 6.87 12.33
N GLU A 108 8.10 8.11 12.31
CA GLU A 108 6.96 8.51 13.14
C GLU A 108 5.67 7.78 12.74
N LEU A 109 5.39 7.69 11.43
CA LEU A 109 4.22 6.94 10.95
C LEU A 109 4.27 5.46 11.36
N TYR A 110 5.47 4.87 11.38
CA TYR A 110 5.68 3.51 11.87
C TYR A 110 5.39 3.40 13.36
N ASN A 111 5.96 4.30 14.18
CA ASN A 111 5.75 4.33 15.64
C ASN A 111 4.27 4.50 16.02
N LEU A 112 3.49 5.17 15.16
CA LEU A 112 2.05 5.41 15.34
C LEU A 112 1.15 4.31 14.73
N ASP A 113 1.69 3.19 14.25
CA ASP A 113 1.00 2.13 13.51
C ASP A 113 0.29 2.63 12.21
N LEU A 114 0.64 3.83 11.71
CA LEU A 114 -0.01 4.44 10.54
C LEU A 114 0.52 3.90 9.20
N LEU A 115 1.49 3.00 9.19
CA LEU A 115 1.91 2.27 7.99
C LEU A 115 1.15 0.94 7.80
N ASP A 116 0.28 0.55 8.74
CA ASP A 116 -0.63 -0.58 8.53
C ASP A 116 -1.70 -0.22 7.50
N THR A 117 -1.62 -0.85 6.32
CA THR A 117 -2.53 -0.61 5.19
C THR A 117 -3.98 -0.99 5.48
N THR A 118 -4.26 -1.80 6.52
CA THR A 118 -5.63 -2.17 6.93
C THR A 118 -6.44 -0.94 7.34
N LEU A 119 -5.80 0.10 7.82
CA LEU A 119 -6.45 1.37 8.18
C LEU A 119 -7.10 2.04 6.96
N TYR A 120 -6.55 1.83 5.77
CA TYR A 120 -6.92 2.50 4.52
C TYR A 120 -7.68 1.60 3.55
N ALA A 121 -7.80 0.32 3.87
CA ALA A 121 -8.45 -0.67 3.00
C ALA A 121 -9.92 -0.38 2.72
N HIS A 122 -10.59 0.35 3.62
CA HIS A 122 -12.01 0.70 3.53
C HIS A 122 -12.23 2.21 3.69
N ASP A 123 -13.40 2.71 3.25
CA ASP A 123 -13.73 4.15 3.27
C ASP A 123 -13.91 4.75 4.68
N GLY A 124 -13.91 3.90 5.71
CA GLY A 124 -14.06 4.31 7.11
C GLY A 124 -12.94 5.19 7.67
N PHE A 125 -11.75 5.21 7.02
CA PHE A 125 -10.60 5.95 7.53
C PHE A 125 -10.88 7.45 7.75
N LEU A 126 -11.57 8.10 6.82
CA LEU A 126 -11.92 9.53 6.92
C LEU A 126 -12.96 9.82 8.00
N SER A 127 -13.85 8.88 8.30
CA SER A 127 -14.93 9.02 9.27
C SER A 127 -14.57 8.49 10.67
N ASN A 128 -13.60 7.60 10.77
CA ASN A 128 -13.16 7.04 12.04
C ASN A 128 -12.48 8.11 12.89
N LYS A 129 -12.89 8.20 14.15
CA LYS A 129 -12.26 9.06 15.17
C LYS A 129 -10.95 8.42 15.70
N HIS A 130 -10.15 7.85 14.81
CA HIS A 130 -8.81 7.41 15.19
C HIS A 130 -8.03 8.68 15.57
N GLN A 131 -7.82 8.88 16.86
CA GLN A 131 -7.07 10.02 17.39
C GLN A 131 -5.66 9.54 17.69
N VAL A 132 -4.73 10.00 16.88
CA VAL A 132 -3.32 10.00 17.24
C VAL A 132 -3.11 11.25 18.09
N ALA A 133 -2.45 11.11 19.23
CA ALA A 133 -2.04 12.29 20.01
C ALA A 133 -0.94 13.01 19.22
N GLU A 134 -1.26 14.21 18.70
CA GLU A 134 -0.27 15.03 18.01
C GLU A 134 0.80 15.52 18.98
N ASP A 135 2.06 15.23 18.69
CA ASP A 135 3.20 15.88 19.32
C ASP A 135 3.50 17.19 18.59
N LYS A 136 3.26 18.32 19.26
CA LYS A 136 3.47 19.64 18.68
C LYS A 136 4.93 19.96 18.36
N ALA A 137 5.87 19.43 19.16
CA ALA A 137 7.28 19.61 18.89
C ALA A 137 7.70 18.85 17.64
N PHE A 138 7.21 17.63 17.49
CA PHE A 138 7.44 16.84 16.29
C PHE A 138 6.77 17.47 15.05
N SER A 139 5.54 17.98 15.19
CA SER A 139 4.86 18.72 14.11
C SER A 139 5.68 19.92 13.64
N ALA A 140 6.23 20.70 14.56
CA ALA A 140 7.09 21.83 14.21
C ALA A 140 8.39 21.39 13.52
N HIS A 141 8.96 20.27 13.95
CA HIS A 141 10.16 19.71 13.30
C HIS A 141 9.89 19.24 11.87
N ILE A 142 8.77 18.57 11.60
CA ILE A 142 8.34 18.23 10.23
C ILE A 142 8.12 19.48 9.38
N GLU A 143 7.59 20.57 9.98
CA GLU A 143 7.45 21.85 9.27
C GLU A 143 8.80 22.42 8.87
N GLU A 144 9.75 22.46 9.80
CA GLU A 144 11.11 22.95 9.58
C GLU A 144 11.82 22.17 8.46
N LEU A 145 11.81 20.84 8.53
CA LEU A 145 12.42 19.98 7.49
C LEU A 145 11.77 20.20 6.12
N THR A 146 10.44 20.31 6.10
CA THR A 146 9.70 20.54 4.84
C THR A 146 10.05 21.89 4.24
N ASP A 147 10.04 22.94 5.05
CA ASP A 147 10.34 24.30 4.60
C ASP A 147 11.78 24.39 4.10
N HIS A 148 12.73 23.74 4.78
CA HIS A 148 14.12 23.66 4.34
C HIS A 148 14.25 23.04 2.94
N ALA A 149 13.65 21.88 2.70
CA ALA A 149 13.69 21.22 1.39
C ALA A 149 13.02 22.06 0.30
N ILE A 150 11.88 22.70 0.60
CA ILE A 150 11.17 23.58 -0.34
C ILE A 150 12.01 24.81 -0.68
N ASP A 151 12.67 25.43 0.29
CA ASP A 151 13.49 26.62 0.09
C ASP A 151 14.73 26.32 -0.78
N LEU A 152 15.39 25.19 -0.57
CA LEU A 152 16.48 24.71 -1.44
C LEU A 152 15.99 24.52 -2.89
N ALA A 153 14.86 23.86 -3.07
CA ALA A 153 14.26 23.68 -4.40
C ALA A 153 13.86 25.02 -5.04
N ALA A 154 13.26 25.94 -4.25
CA ALA A 154 12.87 27.26 -4.73
C ALA A 154 14.08 28.10 -5.17
N ALA A 155 15.21 28.00 -4.48
CA ALA A 155 16.45 28.66 -4.86
C ALA A 155 16.97 28.20 -6.24
N ARG A 156 16.92 26.89 -6.52
CA ARG A 156 17.27 26.31 -7.84
C ARG A 156 16.27 26.75 -8.92
N LEU A 157 14.96 26.69 -8.62
CA LEU A 157 13.90 27.06 -9.56
C LEU A 157 13.89 28.55 -9.90
N LYS A 158 14.40 29.41 -9.02
CA LYS A 158 14.61 30.84 -9.32
C LYS A 158 15.66 31.04 -10.41
N GLN A 159 16.67 30.18 -10.46
CA GLN A 159 17.73 30.23 -11.47
C GLN A 159 17.28 29.53 -12.76
N ASN A 160 16.63 28.36 -12.63
CA ASN A 160 16.10 27.59 -13.75
C ASN A 160 14.66 27.09 -13.44
N PRO A 161 13.61 27.80 -13.92
CA PRO A 161 12.21 27.41 -13.68
C PRO A 161 11.79 26.07 -14.29
N LYS A 162 12.67 25.45 -15.10
CA LYS A 162 12.48 24.14 -15.73
C LYS A 162 13.45 23.07 -15.16
N ASP A 163 14.05 23.32 -14.02
CA ASP A 163 14.87 22.33 -13.32
C ASP A 163 13.98 21.18 -12.82
N VAL A 164 14.01 20.05 -13.54
CA VAL A 164 13.13 18.91 -13.26
C VAL A 164 13.44 18.26 -11.91
N ASP A 165 14.71 18.18 -11.50
CA ASP A 165 15.10 17.64 -10.20
C ASP A 165 14.59 18.52 -9.06
N ALA A 166 14.70 19.84 -9.19
CA ALA A 166 14.19 20.79 -8.19
C ALA A 166 12.65 20.82 -8.14
N LEU A 167 11.96 20.65 -9.28
CA LEU A 167 10.50 20.51 -9.31
C LEU A 167 10.07 19.22 -8.61
N TYR A 168 10.74 18.11 -8.92
CA TYR A 168 10.46 16.81 -8.31
C TYR A 168 10.65 16.86 -6.78
N ALA A 169 11.82 17.28 -6.30
CA ALA A 169 12.11 17.39 -4.88
C ALA A 169 11.08 18.28 -4.16
N ARG A 170 10.75 19.47 -4.70
CA ARG A 170 9.71 20.30 -4.11
C ARG A 170 8.34 19.62 -4.06
N GLY A 171 7.99 18.88 -5.11
CA GLY A 171 6.77 18.09 -5.17
C GLY A 171 6.78 16.96 -4.13
N TRP A 172 7.92 16.31 -3.93
CA TRP A 172 8.12 15.26 -2.95
C TRP A 172 7.97 15.78 -1.51
N ALA A 173 8.71 16.86 -1.12
CA ALA A 173 8.56 17.51 0.19
C ALA A 173 7.11 17.85 0.51
N LYS A 174 6.39 18.45 -0.46
CA LYS A 174 4.96 18.80 -0.29
C LYS A 174 4.08 17.56 -0.12
N SER A 175 4.38 16.44 -0.80
CA SER A 175 3.61 15.21 -0.66
C SER A 175 3.81 14.56 0.71
N LEU A 176 5.03 14.56 1.22
CA LEU A 176 5.38 14.10 2.57
C LEU A 176 4.65 14.94 3.62
N ARG A 177 4.68 16.27 3.49
CA ARG A 177 3.95 17.17 4.39
C ARG A 177 2.44 16.95 4.33
N ALA A 178 1.87 16.77 3.13
CA ALA A 178 0.45 16.47 2.97
C ALA A 178 0.07 15.16 3.67
N THR A 179 0.94 14.15 3.60
CA THR A 179 0.77 12.86 4.29
C THR A 179 0.72 13.05 5.80
N TYR A 180 1.69 13.76 6.39
CA TYR A 180 1.71 14.06 7.82
C TYR A 180 0.46 14.84 8.25
N THR A 181 0.14 15.91 7.53
CA THR A 181 -1.03 16.77 7.82
C THR A 181 -2.35 16.00 7.73
N GLY A 182 -2.47 15.06 6.80
CA GLY A 182 -3.66 14.24 6.62
C GLY A 182 -3.77 13.09 7.64
N LEU A 183 -2.68 12.37 7.88
CA LEU A 183 -2.70 11.15 8.69
C LEU A 183 -2.56 11.43 10.19
N VAL A 184 -1.66 12.34 10.59
CA VAL A 184 -1.36 12.64 11.99
C VAL A 184 -2.20 13.81 12.47
N GLN A 185 -2.14 14.99 11.81
CA GLN A 185 -2.86 16.18 12.23
C GLN A 185 -4.36 16.13 11.90
N ARG A 186 -4.81 15.20 11.06
CA ARG A 186 -6.21 15.05 10.62
C ARG A 186 -6.80 16.33 10.00
N SER A 187 -5.94 17.17 9.45
CA SER A 187 -6.28 18.44 8.82
C SER A 187 -6.48 18.25 7.31
N PHE A 188 -7.62 17.70 6.91
CA PHE A 188 -7.85 17.23 5.53
C PHE A 188 -7.84 18.35 4.47
N ILE A 189 -8.34 19.55 4.77
CA ILE A 189 -8.37 20.66 3.79
C ILE A 189 -6.95 21.20 3.52
N PRO A 190 -6.12 21.51 4.53
CA PRO A 190 -4.72 21.84 4.32
C PRO A 190 -3.94 20.72 3.60
N ALA A 191 -4.12 19.46 4.01
CA ALA A 191 -3.49 18.30 3.37
C ALA A 191 -3.84 18.22 1.87
N LEU A 192 -5.13 18.38 1.52
CA LEU A 192 -5.58 18.36 0.12
C LEU A 192 -4.95 19.48 -0.70
N ARG A 193 -4.89 20.73 -0.17
CA ARG A 193 -4.25 21.85 -0.89
C ARG A 193 -2.77 21.57 -1.17
N MET A 194 -2.07 20.98 -0.20
CA MET A 194 -0.67 20.64 -0.32
C MET A 194 -0.45 19.48 -1.30
N ALA A 195 -1.29 18.45 -1.24
CA ALA A 195 -1.28 17.32 -2.19
C ALA A 195 -1.53 17.79 -3.64
N LEU A 196 -2.46 18.73 -3.85
CA LEU A 196 -2.69 19.34 -5.18
C LEU A 196 -1.46 20.13 -5.66
N SER A 197 -0.79 20.86 -4.77
CA SER A 197 0.45 21.57 -5.09
C SER A 197 1.59 20.61 -5.43
N ALA A 198 1.73 19.52 -4.66
CA ALA A 198 2.69 18.45 -4.92
C ALA A 198 2.45 17.79 -6.30
N ARG A 199 1.20 17.43 -6.57
CA ARG A 199 0.79 16.88 -7.87
C ARG A 199 1.12 17.82 -9.02
N ASN A 200 0.85 19.13 -8.90
CA ASN A 200 1.14 20.08 -9.97
C ASN A 200 2.64 20.21 -10.28
N ASP A 201 3.51 20.11 -9.27
CA ASP A 201 4.96 20.09 -9.48
C ASP A 201 5.37 18.81 -10.22
N ASN A 202 4.86 17.64 -9.83
CA ASN A 202 5.15 16.34 -10.48
C ASN A 202 4.54 16.23 -11.88
N ASP A 203 3.34 16.76 -12.14
CA ASP A 203 2.80 16.85 -13.50
C ASP A 203 3.74 17.66 -14.40
N LYS A 204 4.25 18.80 -13.89
CA LYS A 204 5.19 19.61 -14.64
C LYS A 204 6.53 18.90 -14.89
N VAL A 205 6.98 18.05 -13.96
CA VAL A 205 8.13 17.16 -14.20
C VAL A 205 7.86 16.26 -15.38
N LEU A 206 6.74 15.55 -15.38
CA LEU A 206 6.36 14.60 -16.46
C LEU A 206 6.11 15.29 -17.79
N ASP A 207 5.63 16.53 -17.79
CA ASP A 207 5.48 17.34 -19.01
C ASP A 207 6.84 17.76 -19.61
N LEU A 208 7.84 18.03 -18.78
CA LEU A 208 9.18 18.44 -19.19
C LEU A 208 10.07 17.23 -19.51
N ASP A 209 9.90 16.16 -18.76
CA ASP A 209 10.69 14.94 -18.85
C ASP A 209 9.84 13.69 -18.53
N PRO A 210 9.22 13.09 -19.55
CA PRO A 210 8.41 11.88 -19.36
C PRO A 210 9.21 10.65 -18.90
N GLU A 211 10.54 10.71 -18.90
CA GLU A 211 11.41 9.62 -18.43
C GLU A 211 11.66 9.69 -16.91
N TYR A 212 11.21 10.75 -16.24
CA TYR A 212 11.29 10.90 -14.78
C TYR A 212 10.19 10.10 -14.07
N VAL A 213 10.30 8.78 -14.12
CA VAL A 213 9.24 7.83 -13.71
C VAL A 213 8.88 7.95 -12.22
N ASP A 214 9.82 8.37 -11.35
CA ASP A 214 9.54 8.56 -9.92
C ASP A 214 8.41 9.56 -9.66
N ALA A 215 8.22 10.56 -10.55
CA ALA A 215 7.13 11.54 -10.44
C ALA A 215 5.73 10.91 -10.65
N GLU A 216 5.65 9.73 -11.28
CA GLU A 216 4.38 9.02 -11.50
C GLU A 216 3.75 8.54 -10.18
N LEU A 217 4.52 8.38 -9.09
CA LEU A 217 3.96 8.01 -7.78
C LEU A 217 2.94 9.04 -7.30
N VAL A 218 3.34 10.30 -7.19
CA VAL A 218 2.47 11.37 -6.65
C VAL A 218 1.28 11.61 -7.57
N VAL A 219 1.50 11.65 -8.88
CA VAL A 219 0.43 11.83 -9.87
C VAL A 219 -0.51 10.63 -9.88
N GLY A 220 0.02 9.41 -9.84
CA GLY A 220 -0.76 8.16 -9.84
C GLY A 220 -1.64 8.02 -8.61
N VAL A 221 -1.11 8.30 -7.42
CA VAL A 221 -1.89 8.33 -6.17
C VAL A 221 -3.01 9.36 -6.26
N HIS A 222 -2.72 10.59 -6.72
CA HIS A 222 -3.75 11.62 -6.93
C HIS A 222 -4.84 11.17 -7.90
N GLN A 223 -4.47 10.61 -9.05
CA GLN A 223 -5.41 10.11 -10.06
C GLN A 223 -6.35 9.06 -9.47
N TYR A 224 -5.82 8.11 -8.72
CA TYR A 224 -6.62 7.07 -8.08
C TYR A 224 -7.54 7.63 -7.00
N VAL A 225 -7.01 8.42 -6.06
CA VAL A 225 -7.79 8.95 -4.93
C VAL A 225 -8.95 9.82 -5.42
N VAL A 226 -8.70 10.76 -6.34
CA VAL A 226 -9.76 11.61 -6.92
C VAL A 226 -10.73 10.77 -7.76
N GLY A 227 -10.21 9.79 -8.52
CA GLY A 227 -11.02 8.83 -9.26
C GLY A 227 -11.94 7.99 -8.39
N SER A 228 -11.59 7.78 -7.11
CA SER A 228 -12.32 6.97 -6.14
C SER A 228 -13.36 7.76 -5.34
N LEU A 229 -13.40 9.09 -5.46
CA LEU A 229 -14.37 9.91 -4.73
C LEU A 229 -15.82 9.54 -5.09
N PRO A 230 -16.75 9.56 -4.11
CA PRO A 230 -18.18 9.42 -4.38
C PRO A 230 -18.67 10.40 -5.45
N LEU A 231 -19.60 9.97 -6.29
CA LEU A 231 -20.03 10.71 -7.46
C LEU A 231 -20.37 12.20 -7.18
N PRO A 232 -21.12 12.56 -6.11
CA PRO A 232 -21.41 13.96 -5.83
C PRO A 232 -20.15 14.80 -5.56
N ILE A 233 -19.20 14.24 -4.80
CA ILE A 233 -17.93 14.91 -4.46
C ILE A 233 -17.05 15.00 -5.71
N LYS A 234 -17.01 13.96 -6.52
CA LYS A 234 -16.25 13.91 -7.79
C LYS A 234 -16.76 14.97 -8.78
N LEU A 235 -18.07 15.18 -8.85
CA LEU A 235 -18.65 16.24 -9.69
C LEU A 235 -18.26 17.64 -9.20
N MET A 236 -18.31 17.89 -7.89
CA MET A 236 -17.87 19.15 -7.30
C MET A 236 -16.35 19.40 -7.54
N ALA A 237 -15.53 18.37 -7.36
CA ALA A 237 -14.10 18.44 -7.64
C ALA A 237 -13.86 18.77 -9.13
N GLY A 238 -14.61 18.15 -10.05
CA GLY A 238 -14.54 18.41 -11.48
C GLY A 238 -14.88 19.85 -11.86
N LEU A 239 -15.87 20.47 -11.19
CA LEU A 239 -16.20 21.89 -11.36
C LEU A 239 -15.03 22.81 -10.90
N ALA A 240 -14.24 22.36 -9.94
CA ALA A 240 -13.01 23.04 -9.51
C ALA A 240 -11.76 22.67 -10.35
N GLY A 241 -11.93 21.95 -11.46
CA GLY A 241 -10.83 21.52 -12.33
C GLY A 241 -10.02 20.34 -11.79
N ILE A 242 -10.49 19.68 -10.73
CA ILE A 242 -9.81 18.53 -10.12
C ILE A 242 -10.40 17.25 -10.71
N HIS A 243 -9.60 16.55 -11.52
CA HIS A 243 -9.99 15.31 -12.19
C HIS A 243 -9.09 14.15 -11.80
N GLY A 244 -9.64 12.94 -11.81
CA GLY A 244 -8.91 11.70 -11.54
C GLY A 244 -9.57 10.49 -12.18
N SER A 245 -8.78 9.47 -12.47
CA SER A 245 -9.20 8.16 -12.95
C SER A 245 -8.47 7.07 -12.18
N LYS A 246 -9.21 6.11 -11.63
CA LYS A 246 -8.65 4.92 -10.96
C LYS A 246 -7.72 4.15 -11.88
N GLU A 247 -8.17 3.91 -13.12
CA GLU A 247 -7.45 3.12 -14.11
C GLU A 247 -6.11 3.78 -14.45
N LYS A 248 -6.12 5.11 -14.69
CA LYS A 248 -4.90 5.87 -14.96
C LYS A 248 -3.96 5.86 -13.76
N GLY A 249 -4.49 6.05 -12.55
CA GLY A 249 -3.70 5.99 -11.32
C GLY A 249 -3.02 4.65 -11.12
N LEU A 250 -3.76 3.53 -11.26
CA LEU A 250 -3.20 2.18 -11.16
C LEU A 250 -2.16 1.90 -12.26
N ALA A 251 -2.36 2.40 -13.49
CA ALA A 251 -1.39 2.24 -14.58
C ALA A 251 -0.07 2.97 -14.27
N MET A 252 -0.13 4.22 -13.79
CA MET A 252 1.05 5.00 -13.39
C MET A 252 1.78 4.34 -12.22
N LEU A 253 1.05 3.84 -11.22
CA LEU A 253 1.67 3.13 -10.10
C LEU A 253 2.35 1.81 -10.52
N ARG A 254 1.80 1.09 -11.52
CA ARG A 254 2.47 -0.09 -12.08
C ARG A 254 3.76 0.29 -12.81
N GLU A 255 3.74 1.37 -13.58
CA GLU A 255 4.91 1.85 -14.32
C GLU A 255 5.99 2.33 -13.33
N CYS A 256 5.63 3.16 -12.35
CA CYS A 256 6.52 3.62 -11.29
C CYS A 256 7.05 2.45 -10.44
N GLY A 257 6.20 1.49 -10.07
CA GLY A 257 6.60 0.30 -9.31
C GLY A 257 7.59 -0.60 -10.04
N LYS A 258 7.61 -0.55 -11.38
CA LYS A 258 8.52 -1.33 -12.23
C LYS A 258 9.82 -0.60 -12.56
N HIS A 259 9.77 0.70 -12.79
CA HIS A 259 10.86 1.48 -13.36
C HIS A 259 11.34 2.64 -12.50
N GLY A 260 10.60 3.02 -11.43
CA GLY A 260 11.02 4.05 -10.47
C GLY A 260 12.34 3.68 -9.80
N VAL A 261 13.17 4.67 -9.54
CA VAL A 261 14.51 4.48 -8.95
C VAL A 261 14.44 4.50 -7.43
N THR A 262 13.83 5.54 -6.86
CA THR A 262 13.67 5.69 -5.39
C THR A 262 12.26 5.39 -4.92
N THR A 263 11.25 5.60 -5.74
CA THR A 263 9.82 5.45 -5.37
C THR A 263 9.18 4.13 -5.81
N SER A 264 9.97 3.19 -6.33
CA SER A 264 9.46 1.88 -6.79
C SER A 264 8.79 1.08 -5.68
N VAL A 265 9.29 1.16 -4.44
CA VAL A 265 8.73 0.43 -3.29
C VAL A 265 7.41 1.07 -2.87
N GLU A 266 7.38 2.39 -2.68
CA GLU A 266 6.18 3.17 -2.33
C GLU A 266 5.08 3.01 -3.38
N ALA A 267 5.43 3.02 -4.66
CA ALA A 267 4.48 2.81 -5.74
C ALA A 267 3.86 1.41 -5.70
N ARG A 268 4.64 0.36 -5.37
CA ARG A 268 4.12 -1.00 -5.19
C ARG A 268 3.25 -1.12 -3.93
N VAL A 269 3.63 -0.47 -2.83
CA VAL A 269 2.80 -0.43 -1.60
C VAL A 269 1.47 0.26 -1.88
N ALA A 270 1.49 1.45 -2.50
CA ALA A 270 0.27 2.15 -2.89
C ALA A 270 -0.58 1.34 -3.89
N LEU A 271 0.06 0.68 -4.86
CA LEU A 271 -0.61 -0.20 -5.83
C LEU A 271 -1.29 -1.37 -5.13
N ALA A 272 -0.61 -2.07 -4.22
CA ALA A 272 -1.19 -3.19 -3.47
C ALA A 272 -2.39 -2.75 -2.63
N LEU A 273 -2.29 -1.61 -1.93
CA LEU A 273 -3.41 -1.01 -1.19
C LEU A 273 -4.60 -0.69 -2.09
N PHE A 274 -4.37 -0.06 -3.24
CA PHE A 274 -5.46 0.34 -4.14
C PHE A 274 -6.08 -0.88 -4.84
N LEU A 275 -5.31 -1.88 -5.21
CA LEU A 275 -5.82 -3.15 -5.71
C LEU A 275 -6.67 -3.89 -4.66
N ARG A 276 -6.25 -3.87 -3.38
CA ARG A 276 -7.03 -4.39 -2.25
C ARG A 276 -8.37 -3.67 -2.12
N ARG A 277 -8.42 -2.33 -2.27
CA ARG A 277 -9.66 -1.54 -2.27
C ARG A 277 -10.60 -1.88 -3.44
N GLU A 278 -10.04 -2.26 -4.58
CA GLU A 278 -10.81 -2.73 -5.75
C GLU A 278 -11.13 -4.24 -5.69
N ALA A 279 -10.88 -4.90 -4.54
CA ALA A 279 -11.03 -6.34 -4.33
C ALA A 279 -10.23 -7.21 -5.32
N ASN A 280 -9.19 -6.66 -5.95
CA ASN A 280 -8.24 -7.40 -6.78
C ASN A 280 -7.13 -8.00 -5.91
N TYR A 281 -7.51 -8.87 -4.98
CA TYR A 281 -6.60 -9.45 -3.98
C TYR A 281 -5.48 -10.28 -4.61
N GLY A 282 -5.73 -10.93 -5.74
CA GLY A 282 -4.71 -11.76 -6.41
C GLY A 282 -3.54 -10.93 -6.91
N GLU A 283 -3.78 -9.80 -7.58
CA GLU A 283 -2.73 -8.88 -8.03
C GLU A 283 -2.07 -8.18 -6.82
N ALA A 284 -2.86 -7.75 -5.82
CA ALA A 284 -2.33 -7.14 -4.61
C ALA A 284 -1.34 -8.06 -3.89
N ALA A 285 -1.69 -9.35 -3.72
CA ALA A 285 -0.81 -10.35 -3.13
C ALA A 285 0.46 -10.57 -3.96
N ALA A 286 0.36 -10.67 -5.29
CA ALA A 286 1.53 -10.82 -6.15
C ALA A 286 2.51 -9.63 -6.06
N VAL A 287 1.98 -8.40 -5.97
CA VAL A 287 2.78 -7.18 -5.74
C VAL A 287 3.46 -7.23 -4.39
N ASN A 288 2.71 -7.53 -3.30
CA ASN A 288 3.26 -7.61 -1.96
C ASN A 288 4.29 -8.73 -1.81
N ASP A 289 4.06 -9.90 -2.43
CA ASP A 289 5.04 -11.00 -2.46
C ASP A 289 6.36 -10.59 -3.12
N SER A 290 6.32 -9.70 -4.12
CA SER A 290 7.52 -9.16 -4.72
C SER A 290 8.31 -8.28 -3.75
N LEU A 291 7.61 -7.49 -2.92
CA LEU A 291 8.19 -6.66 -1.85
C LEU A 291 8.77 -7.53 -0.73
N LYS A 292 8.01 -8.52 -0.25
CA LYS A 292 8.47 -9.46 0.78
C LYS A 292 9.73 -10.24 0.35
N ARG A 293 9.81 -10.65 -0.93
CA ARG A 293 11.02 -11.31 -1.46
C ARG A 293 12.22 -10.36 -1.55
N GLN A 294 12.00 -9.09 -1.88
CA GLN A 294 13.06 -8.08 -1.98
C GLN A 294 13.57 -7.66 -0.59
N TYR A 295 12.66 -7.53 0.38
CA TYR A 295 12.94 -7.09 1.75
C TYR A 295 12.36 -8.10 2.76
N PRO A 296 12.98 -9.28 2.90
CA PRO A 296 12.44 -10.35 3.74
C PRO A 296 12.40 -10.01 5.23
N HIS A 297 13.18 -9.02 5.66
CA HIS A 297 13.21 -8.54 7.04
C HIS A 297 12.25 -7.36 7.32
N ASN A 298 11.42 -6.97 6.34
CA ASN A 298 10.39 -5.97 6.55
C ASN A 298 9.13 -6.61 7.15
N PHE A 299 8.87 -6.34 8.41
CA PHE A 299 7.71 -6.83 9.15
C PHE A 299 6.37 -6.50 8.47
N LEU A 300 6.24 -5.27 7.91
CA LEU A 300 4.98 -4.82 7.30
C LEU A 300 4.59 -5.62 6.06
N PHE A 301 5.56 -6.09 5.26
CA PHE A 301 5.25 -6.91 4.08
C PHE A 301 4.79 -8.32 4.46
N TRP A 302 5.25 -8.84 5.59
CA TRP A 302 4.73 -10.09 6.14
C TRP A 302 3.31 -9.92 6.68
N LEU A 303 3.08 -8.84 7.43
CA LEU A 303 1.77 -8.48 7.96
C LEU A 303 0.75 -8.31 6.83
N GLU A 304 1.12 -7.57 5.77
CA GLU A 304 0.25 -7.35 4.61
C GLU A 304 -0.08 -8.65 3.87
N SER A 305 0.85 -9.61 3.78
CA SER A 305 0.55 -10.92 3.20
C SER A 305 -0.61 -11.61 3.92
N ALA A 306 -0.61 -11.59 5.25
CA ALA A 306 -1.68 -12.18 6.07
C ALA A 306 -2.99 -11.38 5.95
N ASN A 307 -2.90 -10.04 6.00
CA ASN A 307 -4.05 -9.15 5.86
C ASN A 307 -4.77 -9.31 4.52
N LEU A 308 -4.04 -9.44 3.42
CA LEU A 308 -4.60 -9.65 2.08
C LEU A 308 -5.34 -10.99 1.98
N GLN A 309 -4.81 -12.07 2.57
CA GLN A 309 -5.51 -13.36 2.59
C GLN A 309 -6.76 -13.30 3.47
N LYS A 310 -6.71 -12.61 4.61
CA LYS A 310 -7.89 -12.37 5.45
C LYS A 310 -9.00 -11.66 4.68
N ASP A 311 -8.68 -10.57 4.00
CA ASP A 311 -9.66 -9.77 3.25
C ASP A 311 -10.17 -10.49 2.00
N ALA A 312 -9.37 -11.36 1.40
CA ALA A 312 -9.77 -12.25 0.31
C ALA A 312 -10.72 -13.39 0.77
N GLY A 313 -10.96 -13.53 2.08
CA GLY A 313 -11.78 -14.60 2.65
C GLY A 313 -11.04 -15.93 2.82
N HIS A 314 -9.74 -15.97 2.62
CA HIS A 314 -8.90 -17.16 2.77
C HIS A 314 -8.39 -17.28 4.23
N ALA A 315 -9.33 -17.40 5.17
CA ALA A 315 -9.05 -17.31 6.60
C ALA A 315 -7.98 -18.31 7.08
N GLN A 316 -7.97 -19.55 6.58
CA GLN A 316 -6.97 -20.54 6.98
C GLN A 316 -5.56 -20.12 6.56
N GLN A 317 -5.39 -19.61 5.34
CA GLN A 317 -4.10 -19.09 4.86
C GLN A 317 -3.66 -17.87 5.65
N ALA A 318 -4.59 -16.98 5.98
CA ALA A 318 -4.29 -15.82 6.82
C ALA A 318 -3.77 -16.22 8.20
N ILE A 319 -4.42 -17.20 8.87
CA ILE A 319 -3.99 -17.73 10.16
C ILE A 319 -2.58 -18.33 10.07
N GLU A 320 -2.29 -19.09 9.02
CA GLU A 320 -0.97 -19.68 8.79
C GLU A 320 0.11 -18.59 8.62
N LEU A 321 -0.17 -17.56 7.82
CA LEU A 321 0.76 -16.46 7.59
C LEU A 321 1.00 -15.59 8.84
N TYR A 322 -0.05 -15.30 9.64
CA TYR A 322 0.15 -14.61 10.92
C TYR A 322 1.02 -15.44 11.88
N ARG A 323 0.78 -16.77 11.97
CA ARG A 323 1.58 -17.65 12.82
C ARG A 323 3.03 -17.77 12.32
N GLU A 324 3.24 -17.83 11.02
CA GLU A 324 4.57 -17.82 10.41
C GLU A 324 5.32 -16.53 10.78
N LEU A 325 4.70 -15.35 10.60
CA LEU A 325 5.27 -14.07 10.98
C LEU A 325 5.65 -14.01 12.46
N LEU A 326 4.73 -14.45 13.35
CA LEU A 326 4.97 -14.48 14.79
C LEU A 326 6.08 -15.45 15.19
N ASN A 327 6.22 -16.57 14.47
CA ASN A 327 7.33 -17.52 14.66
C ASN A 327 8.66 -16.91 14.22
N GLU A 328 8.72 -16.29 13.03
CA GLU A 328 9.93 -15.63 12.54
C GLU A 328 10.38 -14.50 13.48
N SER A 329 9.44 -13.79 14.11
CA SER A 329 9.75 -12.74 15.06
C SER A 329 10.47 -13.22 16.33
N GLN A 330 10.47 -14.52 16.61
CA GLN A 330 11.22 -15.12 17.72
C GLN A 330 12.72 -15.22 17.44
N HIS A 331 13.12 -15.16 16.17
CA HIS A 331 14.51 -15.12 15.77
C HIS A 331 15.08 -13.73 16.02
N THR A 332 15.97 -13.62 17.00
CA THR A 332 16.57 -12.33 17.40
C THR A 332 17.17 -11.61 16.19
N GLY A 333 16.72 -10.38 15.95
CA GLY A 333 17.24 -9.54 14.86
C GLY A 333 16.69 -9.88 13.47
N TYR A 334 15.72 -10.79 13.35
CA TYR A 334 15.10 -11.06 12.04
C TYR A 334 14.28 -9.85 11.55
N PHE A 335 13.48 -9.24 12.43
CA PHE A 335 12.83 -7.95 12.17
C PHE A 335 13.41 -6.86 13.06
N THR A 336 13.47 -5.64 12.55
CA THR A 336 13.81 -4.45 13.33
C THR A 336 12.55 -3.92 14.01
N ASN A 337 12.51 -3.93 15.33
CA ASN A 337 11.41 -3.40 16.17
C ASN A 337 9.99 -3.76 15.66
N PRO A 338 9.63 -5.06 15.52
CA PRO A 338 8.37 -5.45 14.92
C PRO A 338 7.18 -5.08 15.82
N HIS A 339 6.12 -4.56 15.23
CA HIS A 339 4.87 -4.20 15.90
C HIS A 339 3.94 -5.42 16.02
N LEU A 340 4.33 -6.40 16.84
CA LEU A 340 3.66 -7.70 16.96
C LEU A 340 2.19 -7.59 17.40
N GLN A 341 1.81 -6.51 18.08
CA GLN A 341 0.41 -6.21 18.43
C GLN A 341 -0.52 -6.23 17.20
N LEU A 342 -0.02 -5.80 16.03
CA LEU A 342 -0.82 -5.79 14.79
C LEU A 342 -1.05 -7.21 14.28
N ALA A 343 -0.02 -8.06 14.31
CA ALA A 343 -0.12 -9.45 13.89
C ALA A 343 -1.01 -10.28 14.83
N TRP A 344 -0.84 -10.13 16.14
CA TRP A 344 -1.69 -10.79 17.13
C TRP A 344 -3.15 -10.36 17.01
N TYR A 345 -3.41 -9.05 16.78
CA TYR A 345 -4.76 -8.57 16.59
C TYR A 345 -5.39 -9.13 15.30
N GLY A 346 -4.65 -9.14 14.19
CA GLY A 346 -5.10 -9.72 12.92
C GLY A 346 -5.40 -11.21 13.02
N LEU A 347 -4.56 -11.96 13.76
CA LEU A 347 -4.78 -13.38 14.05
C LEU A 347 -6.05 -13.57 14.88
N GLY A 348 -6.22 -12.83 15.98
CA GLY A 348 -7.40 -12.91 16.84
C GLY A 348 -8.69 -12.59 16.10
N ASP A 349 -8.69 -11.53 15.27
CA ASP A 349 -9.83 -11.15 14.44
C ASP A 349 -10.20 -12.24 13.41
N THR A 350 -9.19 -12.88 12.81
CA THR A 350 -9.39 -13.98 11.85
C THR A 350 -9.94 -15.25 12.54
N LEU A 351 -9.38 -15.63 13.69
CA LEU A 351 -9.84 -16.78 14.48
C LEU A 351 -11.28 -16.58 14.98
N ARG A 352 -11.63 -15.37 15.43
CA ARG A 352 -13.00 -14.99 15.79
C ARG A 352 -13.96 -15.21 14.61
N GLY A 353 -13.59 -14.78 13.41
CA GLY A 353 -14.34 -15.01 12.19
C GLY A 353 -14.55 -16.49 11.88
N GLN A 354 -13.63 -17.36 12.31
CA GLN A 354 -13.72 -18.83 12.20
C GLN A 354 -14.45 -19.50 13.39
N ARG A 355 -14.94 -18.70 14.35
CA ARG A 355 -15.59 -19.16 15.60
C ARG A 355 -14.66 -19.97 16.51
N ASP A 356 -13.36 -19.79 16.40
CA ASP A 356 -12.39 -20.30 17.36
C ASP A 356 -12.24 -19.29 18.51
N ALA A 357 -13.21 -19.30 19.43
CA ALA A 357 -13.28 -18.36 20.54
C ALA A 357 -12.04 -18.48 21.47
N ALA A 358 -11.52 -19.69 21.68
CA ALA A 358 -10.38 -19.90 22.54
C ALA A 358 -9.10 -19.33 21.92
N GLY A 359 -8.84 -19.64 20.65
CA GLY A 359 -7.69 -19.11 19.92
C GLY A 359 -7.77 -17.59 19.74
N ALA A 360 -8.99 -17.05 19.49
CA ALA A 360 -9.18 -15.60 19.37
C ALA A 360 -8.91 -14.86 20.67
N ALA A 361 -9.41 -15.35 21.81
CA ALA A 361 -9.16 -14.76 23.13
C ALA A 361 -7.66 -14.76 23.44
N ASP A 362 -6.97 -15.88 23.25
CA ASP A 362 -5.52 -16.01 23.46
C ASP A 362 -4.74 -14.98 22.61
N ALA A 363 -5.07 -14.87 21.32
CA ALA A 363 -4.43 -13.91 20.44
C ALA A 363 -4.67 -12.45 20.87
N PHE A 364 -5.89 -12.09 21.30
CA PHE A 364 -6.18 -10.75 21.81
C PHE A 364 -5.44 -10.46 23.13
N GLU A 365 -5.26 -11.44 24.01
CA GLU A 365 -4.45 -11.28 25.22
C GLU A 365 -2.99 -11.00 24.89
N HIS A 366 -2.43 -11.66 23.88
CA HIS A 366 -1.08 -11.39 23.43
C HIS A 366 -0.90 -9.96 22.90
N VAL A 367 -1.95 -9.31 22.36
CA VAL A 367 -1.90 -7.87 22.02
C VAL A 367 -1.63 -7.03 23.27
N LEU A 368 -2.29 -7.35 24.39
CA LEU A 368 -2.29 -6.52 25.61
C LEU A 368 -0.93 -6.45 26.32
N VAL A 369 -0.09 -7.46 26.11
CA VAL A 369 1.24 -7.55 26.73
C VAL A 369 2.35 -6.96 25.86
N GLN A 370 2.03 -6.47 24.64
CA GLN A 370 3.04 -5.84 23.79
C GLN A 370 3.40 -4.44 24.30
N PRO A 371 4.69 -4.05 24.24
CA PRO A 371 5.15 -2.79 24.86
C PRO A 371 4.63 -1.54 24.12
N THR A 372 4.35 -1.63 22.83
CA THR A 372 4.04 -0.49 21.94
C THR A 372 2.56 -0.37 21.58
N VAL A 373 1.68 -1.14 22.25
CA VAL A 373 0.25 -1.16 21.90
C VAL A 373 -0.41 0.21 22.16
N SER A 374 -1.04 0.77 21.12
CA SER A 374 -1.81 2.00 21.25
C SER A 374 -3.07 1.81 22.11
N ALA A 375 -3.53 2.90 22.75
CA ALA A 375 -4.74 2.83 23.59
C ALA A 375 -5.99 2.38 22.82
N ASP A 376 -6.09 2.72 21.52
CA ASP A 376 -7.21 2.27 20.68
C ASP A 376 -7.14 0.77 20.38
N LEU A 377 -5.98 0.27 19.97
CA LEU A 377 -5.78 -1.15 19.72
C LEU A 377 -5.98 -1.98 21.00
N LYS A 378 -5.50 -1.46 22.13
CA LYS A 378 -5.71 -2.08 23.46
C LYS A 378 -7.19 -2.22 23.78
N ARG A 379 -7.99 -1.13 23.59
CA ARG A 379 -9.45 -1.20 23.79
C ARG A 379 -10.12 -2.22 22.89
N ARG A 380 -9.72 -2.28 21.62
CA ARG A 380 -10.30 -3.23 20.64
C ARG A 380 -9.95 -4.68 21.01
N ALA A 381 -8.70 -4.96 21.36
CA ALA A 381 -8.28 -6.29 21.78
C ALA A 381 -8.97 -6.74 23.06
N GLN A 382 -9.05 -5.85 24.05
CA GLN A 382 -9.71 -6.14 25.33
C GLN A 382 -11.21 -6.41 25.18
N LEU A 383 -11.90 -5.60 24.34
CA LEU A 383 -13.31 -5.84 24.01
C LEU A 383 -13.47 -7.19 23.28
N GLY A 384 -12.59 -7.47 22.32
CA GLY A 384 -12.56 -8.75 21.58
C GLY A 384 -12.42 -9.93 22.54
N ALA A 385 -11.41 -9.92 23.43
CA ALA A 385 -11.21 -10.98 24.42
C ALA A 385 -12.45 -11.19 25.31
N GLY A 386 -13.06 -10.10 25.78
CA GLY A 386 -14.28 -10.17 26.58
C GLY A 386 -15.44 -10.82 25.83
N MET A 387 -15.62 -10.50 24.55
CA MET A 387 -16.63 -11.12 23.70
C MET A 387 -16.40 -12.63 23.54
N GLU A 388 -15.16 -13.04 23.33
CA GLU A 388 -14.83 -14.46 23.19
C GLU A 388 -14.98 -15.21 24.53
N TYR A 389 -14.68 -14.59 25.67
CA TYR A 389 -14.95 -15.18 26.98
C TYR A 389 -16.43 -15.38 27.24
N ASP A 390 -17.29 -14.45 26.85
CA ASP A 390 -18.75 -14.65 26.93
C ASP A 390 -19.21 -15.86 26.10
N LEU A 391 -18.69 -16.00 24.86
CA LEU A 391 -19.00 -17.15 23.97
C LEU A 391 -18.54 -18.47 24.56
N MET A 392 -17.44 -18.48 25.36
CA MET A 392 -16.96 -19.66 26.07
C MET A 392 -17.68 -19.91 27.41
N GLY A 393 -18.63 -19.06 27.81
CA GLY A 393 -19.30 -19.14 29.13
C GLY A 393 -18.42 -18.69 30.30
N LYS A 394 -17.30 -18.06 30.05
CA LYS A 394 -16.34 -17.57 31.07
C LYS A 394 -16.71 -16.13 31.48
N ARG A 395 -17.89 -15.99 32.08
CA ARG A 395 -18.49 -14.68 32.37
C ARG A 395 -17.63 -13.77 33.22
N GLU A 396 -16.97 -14.28 34.27
CA GLU A 396 -16.14 -13.48 35.17
C GLU A 396 -14.96 -12.84 34.42
N GLN A 397 -14.32 -13.61 33.50
CA GLN A 397 -13.24 -13.11 32.65
C GLN A 397 -13.76 -12.07 31.64
N ALA A 398 -14.94 -12.30 31.05
CA ALA A 398 -15.58 -11.35 30.15
C ALA A 398 -15.85 -10.00 30.84
N GLU A 399 -16.42 -10.04 32.05
CA GLU A 399 -16.70 -8.83 32.81
C GLU A 399 -15.43 -8.08 33.22
N ALA A 400 -14.35 -8.79 33.59
CA ALA A 400 -13.07 -8.17 33.89
C ALA A 400 -12.54 -7.43 32.63
N ALA A 401 -12.51 -8.09 31.46
CA ALA A 401 -12.08 -7.49 30.21
C ALA A 401 -12.91 -6.24 29.85
N TYR A 402 -14.25 -6.28 30.01
CA TYR A 402 -15.10 -5.11 29.75
C TYR A 402 -14.84 -3.95 30.71
N ARG A 403 -14.57 -4.23 32.01
CA ARG A 403 -14.20 -3.19 32.98
C ARG A 403 -12.87 -2.54 32.60
N ASP A 404 -11.91 -3.31 32.11
CA ASP A 404 -10.62 -2.79 31.66
C ASP A 404 -10.79 -1.88 30.43
N VAL A 405 -11.71 -2.21 29.47
CA VAL A 405 -12.07 -1.28 28.38
C VAL A 405 -12.57 0.05 28.93
N LEU A 406 -13.42 0.02 29.96
CA LEU A 406 -13.97 1.25 30.56
C LEU A 406 -12.91 2.08 31.30
N ALA A 407 -11.91 1.43 31.89
CA ALA A 407 -10.80 2.12 32.56
C ALA A 407 -9.92 2.90 31.56
N LEU A 408 -9.93 2.55 30.28
CA LEU A 408 -9.21 3.25 29.20
C LEU A 408 -9.96 4.48 28.67
N GLY A 409 -11.09 4.86 29.26
CA GLY A 409 -11.84 6.08 28.92
C GLY A 409 -12.95 5.88 27.88
N GLU A 410 -13.61 6.99 27.56
CA GLU A 410 -14.78 6.99 26.67
C GLU A 410 -14.40 6.68 25.21
N SER A 411 -15.16 5.76 24.59
CA SER A 411 -14.99 5.34 23.19
C SER A 411 -16.20 4.55 22.72
N ALA A 412 -16.24 4.20 21.44
CA ALA A 412 -17.25 3.27 20.90
C ALA A 412 -17.15 1.92 21.62
N GLN A 413 -15.93 1.41 21.83
CA GLN A 413 -15.68 0.16 22.55
C GLN A 413 -16.17 0.22 24.00
N ALA A 414 -16.02 1.36 24.68
CA ALA A 414 -16.54 1.55 26.03
C ALA A 414 -18.09 1.47 26.08
N SER A 415 -18.76 1.98 25.04
CA SER A 415 -20.23 1.86 24.93
C SER A 415 -20.67 0.40 24.75
N ASP A 416 -19.94 -0.35 23.91
CA ASP A 416 -20.19 -1.79 23.72
C ASP A 416 -19.90 -2.58 25.01
N ALA A 417 -18.77 -2.29 25.69
CA ALA A 417 -18.42 -2.92 26.96
C ALA A 417 -19.51 -2.72 28.03
N ARG A 418 -20.08 -1.49 28.17
CA ARG A 418 -21.21 -1.23 29.07
C ARG A 418 -22.44 -2.07 28.72
N ARG A 419 -22.73 -2.26 27.44
CA ARG A 419 -23.81 -3.10 26.96
C ARG A 419 -23.57 -4.56 27.34
N TYR A 420 -22.37 -5.08 27.12
CA TYR A 420 -22.03 -6.47 27.39
C TYR A 420 -21.85 -6.77 28.90
N LEU A 421 -21.51 -5.79 29.73
CA LEU A 421 -21.59 -5.94 31.19
C LEU A 421 -23.03 -6.18 31.68
N LYS A 422 -24.03 -5.57 31.03
CA LYS A 422 -25.45 -5.78 31.38
C LYS A 422 -26.02 -7.04 30.76
N THR A 423 -25.63 -7.36 29.56
CA THR A 423 -26.14 -8.51 28.78
C THR A 423 -24.96 -9.17 28.08
N PRO A 424 -24.61 -10.42 28.44
CA PRO A 424 -23.49 -11.12 27.81
C PRO A 424 -23.58 -11.10 26.28
N TYR A 425 -22.41 -11.02 25.62
CA TYR A 425 -22.32 -11.16 24.19
C TYR A 425 -22.68 -12.58 23.75
N LYS A 426 -23.45 -12.73 22.65
CA LYS A 426 -23.98 -14.03 22.20
C LYS A 426 -23.60 -14.40 20.76
N GLY A 427 -22.76 -13.57 20.09
CA GLY A 427 -22.41 -13.73 18.69
C GLY A 427 -23.24 -12.88 17.74
#